data_a2b086da6a41b2d2ca90b247bb89cba0
#
_entry.id   a2b086da6a41b2d2ca90b247bb89cba0
#
_cell.length_a   1.000
_cell.length_b   1.000
_cell.length_c   1.000
_cell.angle_alpha   90.00
_cell.angle_beta   90.00
_cell.angle_gamma   90.00
#
_symmetry.space_group_name_H-M   'P 1'
#
loop_
_entity.id
_entity.type
_entity.pdbx_description
1 polymer ?
#
loop_
_entity_poly.entity_id
_entity_poly.type
_entity_poly.pdbx_seq_one_letter_code
_entity_poly.pdbx_strand_id
1 'polypeptide(L)'
;MDSYKYIIIGGGLAGGKAVDGIRQVDETGEVAVVTVEPHRPYERPPLSKDYLRGEAGLESVYVEDAAHYDAADAEILTGVRATRVVPDKRRVELDDGRELGYEKLLLATGGRAWRLPLPGNDLENVFTLRTIEDSERIREAAGEGTHALIMGGSFIGCEVAASLRQLGTQVTMIFPGSRLLERIAPVALGDLLFAKYRDEGVNVFPGTVCERLEGDGKVERAELDNGKMLDVDLVVMGVGIRLNTELADEAGLALNEQRALIVDEQLRTSAPDIYGAGDIAAWPDPTFGERLRVEHWDVARRQGRRAGRNMAGEEVAYKALPYFFSDLFHLSFEVWGNLNSWEETVVRGSPGKGSFAYYYFDGGRLVGVLSMGRPSSERKPMQELVKARVPYDDVAAQLADESVDLDRITY
;
A
#
# COMPACT_ATOMS: atom_id res chain seq x y z
N MET A 1 11.05 -20.71 27.66
CA MET A 1 10.61 -19.47 26.97
C MET A 1 11.83 -18.93 26.28
N ASP A 2 11.78 -18.95 24.96
CA ASP A 2 12.85 -18.38 24.15
C ASP A 2 12.81 -16.85 24.27
N SER A 3 13.95 -16.20 24.24
CA SER A 3 14.04 -14.75 24.42
C SER A 3 14.92 -14.16 23.35
N TYR A 4 14.46 -13.06 22.75
CA TYR A 4 15.16 -12.31 21.72
C TYR A 4 15.35 -10.87 22.16
N LYS A 5 16.43 -10.27 21.75
CA LYS A 5 16.59 -8.82 21.94
C LYS A 5 15.54 -8.05 21.12
N TYR A 6 15.26 -8.52 19.90
CA TYR A 6 14.32 -7.89 19.00
C TYR A 6 13.28 -8.89 18.48
N ILE A 7 12.00 -8.59 18.68
CA ILE A 7 10.91 -9.32 18.02
C ILE A 7 10.21 -8.37 17.05
N ILE A 8 9.92 -8.88 15.84
CA ILE A 8 9.17 -8.20 14.80
C ILE A 8 7.92 -9.03 14.49
N ILE A 9 6.73 -8.48 14.67
CA ILE A 9 5.47 -9.14 14.31
C ILE A 9 5.00 -8.58 12.98
N GLY A 10 5.07 -9.39 11.93
CA GLY A 10 4.68 -9.10 10.55
C GLY A 10 5.77 -9.35 9.53
N GLY A 11 5.54 -10.32 8.64
CA GLY A 11 6.43 -10.71 7.53
C GLY A 11 6.24 -9.90 6.25
N GLY A 12 5.81 -8.64 6.35
CA GLY A 12 5.74 -7.73 5.20
C GLY A 12 7.03 -6.91 5.02
N LEU A 13 7.01 -5.99 4.06
CA LEU A 13 8.14 -5.12 3.72
C LEU A 13 8.69 -4.36 4.94
N ALA A 14 7.82 -3.82 5.78
CA ALA A 14 8.25 -3.09 6.98
C ALA A 14 9.02 -4.00 7.95
N GLY A 15 8.52 -5.23 8.16
CA GLY A 15 9.20 -6.21 9.01
C GLY A 15 10.56 -6.64 8.45
N GLY A 16 10.63 -6.97 7.16
CA GLY A 16 11.89 -7.33 6.50
C GLY A 16 12.92 -6.21 6.58
N LYS A 17 12.51 -4.96 6.31
CA LYS A 17 13.40 -3.79 6.37
C LYS A 17 13.77 -3.34 7.79
N ALA A 18 13.01 -3.78 8.80
CA ALA A 18 13.39 -3.56 10.20
C ALA A 18 14.63 -4.40 10.58
N VAL A 19 14.77 -5.61 10.05
CA VAL A 19 15.99 -6.43 10.21
C VAL A 19 17.21 -5.67 9.71
N ASP A 20 17.14 -5.11 8.48
CA ASP A 20 18.21 -4.26 7.92
C ASP A 20 18.53 -3.08 8.85
N GLY A 21 17.49 -2.44 9.38
CA GLY A 21 17.63 -1.30 10.28
C GLY A 21 18.34 -1.67 11.58
N ILE A 22 17.97 -2.78 12.20
CA ILE A 22 18.62 -3.30 13.42
C ILE A 22 20.09 -3.56 13.15
N ARG A 23 20.42 -4.31 12.09
CA ARG A 23 21.80 -4.69 11.77
C ARG A 23 22.72 -3.53 11.41
N GLN A 24 22.17 -2.38 11.00
CA GLN A 24 22.95 -1.15 10.78
C GLN A 24 23.47 -0.53 12.11
N VAL A 25 22.91 -0.92 13.25
CA VAL A 25 23.23 -0.34 14.57
C VAL A 25 23.69 -1.40 15.56
N ASP A 26 23.06 -2.57 15.55
CA ASP A 26 23.38 -3.72 16.42
C ASP A 26 23.64 -4.96 15.56
N GLU A 27 24.92 -5.36 15.51
CA GLU A 27 25.37 -6.48 14.68
C GLU A 27 25.05 -7.86 15.29
N THR A 28 24.78 -7.93 16.60
CA THR A 28 24.78 -9.20 17.36
C THR A 28 23.51 -9.51 18.14
N GLY A 29 22.60 -8.53 18.32
CA GLY A 29 21.35 -8.77 19.06
C GLY A 29 20.45 -9.78 18.33
N GLU A 30 19.93 -10.77 19.06
CA GLU A 30 19.06 -11.82 18.51
C GLU A 30 17.76 -11.22 17.95
N VAL A 31 17.42 -11.59 16.71
CA VAL A 31 16.21 -11.08 16.01
C VAL A 31 15.30 -12.24 15.65
N ALA A 32 14.01 -12.12 15.99
CA ALA A 32 12.96 -13.00 15.46
C ALA A 32 11.92 -12.20 14.68
N VAL A 33 11.53 -12.71 13.50
CA VAL A 33 10.41 -12.20 12.71
C VAL A 33 9.29 -13.23 12.74
N VAL A 34 8.14 -12.88 13.31
CA VAL A 34 6.97 -13.75 13.41
C VAL A 34 6.00 -13.40 12.30
N THR A 35 5.66 -14.35 11.44
CA THR A 35 4.72 -14.15 10.33
C THR A 35 3.74 -15.31 10.21
N VAL A 36 2.45 -14.97 10.04
CA VAL A 36 1.37 -15.95 9.82
C VAL A 36 1.43 -16.60 8.44
N GLU A 37 2.06 -15.93 7.47
CA GLU A 37 2.20 -16.43 6.11
C GLU A 37 3.36 -17.43 6.02
N PRO A 38 3.30 -18.45 5.12
CA PRO A 38 4.35 -19.47 5.00
C PRO A 38 5.62 -18.96 4.30
N HIS A 39 5.69 -17.67 4.06
CA HIS A 39 6.75 -16.99 3.31
C HIS A 39 7.62 -16.12 4.22
N ARG A 40 8.92 -16.02 3.89
CA ARG A 40 9.77 -14.97 4.40
C ARG A 40 9.27 -13.58 3.93
N PRO A 41 9.73 -12.47 4.51
CA PRO A 41 9.25 -11.14 4.15
C PRO A 41 9.29 -10.87 2.64
N TYR A 42 8.16 -10.37 2.10
CA TYR A 42 7.99 -10.13 0.67
C TYR A 42 7.27 -8.82 0.36
N GLU A 43 7.37 -8.37 -0.88
CA GLU A 43 6.77 -7.15 -1.43
C GLU A 43 5.40 -7.44 -2.04
N ARG A 44 4.44 -6.54 -1.83
CA ARG A 44 3.07 -6.70 -2.35
C ARG A 44 2.84 -6.10 -3.75
N PRO A 45 3.55 -5.04 -4.19
CA PRO A 45 3.30 -4.46 -5.52
C PRO A 45 3.39 -5.44 -6.69
N PRO A 46 4.28 -6.44 -6.74
CA PRO A 46 4.30 -7.42 -7.82
C PRO A 46 3.05 -8.28 -7.93
N LEU A 47 2.32 -8.49 -6.82
CA LEU A 47 1.17 -9.40 -6.74
C LEU A 47 -0.03 -8.96 -7.59
N SER A 48 -0.12 -7.68 -7.96
CA SER A 48 -1.14 -7.14 -8.87
C SER A 48 -0.61 -6.87 -10.28
N LYS A 49 0.70 -7.15 -10.54
CA LYS A 49 1.43 -6.81 -11.75
C LYS A 49 2.12 -8.05 -12.34
N ASP A 50 3.44 -8.01 -12.45
CA ASP A 50 4.25 -9.00 -13.15
C ASP A 50 4.12 -10.41 -12.56
N TYR A 51 4.00 -10.52 -11.24
CA TYR A 51 3.77 -11.81 -10.58
C TYR A 51 2.38 -12.37 -10.92
N LEU A 52 1.35 -11.53 -10.90
CA LEU A 52 -0.02 -11.94 -11.29
C LEU A 52 -0.05 -12.43 -12.74
N ARG A 53 0.69 -11.77 -13.62
CA ARG A 53 0.77 -12.16 -15.04
C ARG A 53 1.64 -13.38 -15.29
N GLY A 54 2.38 -13.87 -14.28
CA GLY A 54 3.33 -14.98 -14.46
C GLY A 54 4.63 -14.60 -15.17
N GLU A 55 4.90 -13.30 -15.32
CA GLU A 55 6.12 -12.76 -15.95
C GLU A 55 7.29 -12.71 -14.96
N ALA A 56 7.00 -12.71 -13.66
CA ALA A 56 7.96 -12.75 -12.58
C ALA A 56 7.80 -14.00 -11.72
N GLY A 57 8.90 -14.62 -11.32
CA GLY A 57 8.91 -15.79 -10.44
C GLY A 57 8.80 -15.41 -8.95
N LEU A 58 8.50 -16.39 -8.09
CA LEU A 58 8.34 -16.19 -6.65
C LEU A 58 9.54 -15.51 -5.98
N GLU A 59 10.76 -15.88 -6.38
CA GLU A 59 11.98 -15.31 -5.79
C GLU A 59 12.08 -13.78 -5.97
N SER A 60 11.53 -13.23 -7.04
CA SER A 60 11.54 -11.79 -7.29
C SER A 60 10.57 -10.99 -6.42
N VAL A 61 9.67 -11.66 -5.71
CA VAL A 61 8.69 -11.02 -4.82
C VAL A 61 9.26 -10.80 -3.41
N TYR A 62 10.25 -11.58 -3.01
CA TYR A 62 10.85 -11.47 -1.68
C TYR A 62 11.62 -10.17 -1.48
N VAL A 63 11.55 -9.61 -0.27
CA VAL A 63 12.30 -8.39 0.12
C VAL A 63 13.79 -8.62 0.03
N GLU A 64 14.24 -9.77 0.54
CA GLU A 64 15.62 -10.25 0.51
C GLU A 64 15.61 -11.79 0.37
N ASP A 65 16.71 -12.37 -0.06
CA ASP A 65 16.86 -13.82 -0.12
C ASP A 65 17.05 -14.46 1.27
N ALA A 66 17.01 -15.79 1.35
CA ALA A 66 17.17 -16.50 2.61
C ALA A 66 18.57 -16.27 3.20
N ALA A 67 19.62 -16.25 2.36
CA ALA A 67 21.00 -16.05 2.80
C ALA A 67 21.22 -14.68 3.46
N HIS A 68 20.43 -13.67 3.07
CA HIS A 68 20.46 -12.36 3.72
C HIS A 68 20.00 -12.45 5.20
N TYR A 69 18.90 -13.16 5.47
CA TYR A 69 18.39 -13.32 6.84
C TYR A 69 19.32 -14.22 7.68
N ASP A 70 19.90 -15.26 7.06
CA ASP A 70 20.91 -16.10 7.71
C ASP A 70 22.16 -15.30 8.10
N ALA A 71 22.67 -14.47 7.18
CA ALA A 71 23.80 -13.57 7.43
C ALA A 71 23.47 -12.48 8.47
N ALA A 72 22.20 -12.07 8.55
CA ALA A 72 21.70 -11.16 9.56
C ALA A 72 21.40 -11.85 10.91
N ASP A 73 21.66 -13.14 11.07
CA ASP A 73 21.30 -13.92 12.28
C ASP A 73 19.86 -13.59 12.74
N ALA A 74 18.92 -13.62 11.78
CA ALA A 74 17.51 -13.29 11.99
C ALA A 74 16.65 -14.53 11.77
N GLU A 75 16.03 -15.04 12.82
CA GLU A 75 15.14 -16.19 12.74
C GLU A 75 13.78 -15.78 12.18
N ILE A 76 13.36 -16.39 11.06
CA ILE A 76 12.05 -16.13 10.44
C ILE A 76 11.08 -17.25 10.80
N LEU A 77 10.18 -16.98 11.74
CA LEU A 77 9.14 -17.89 12.19
C LEU A 77 7.91 -17.77 11.28
N THR A 78 7.90 -18.56 10.20
CA THR A 78 6.82 -18.61 9.21
C THR A 78 5.67 -19.51 9.62
N GLY A 79 4.45 -19.21 9.17
CA GLY A 79 3.24 -20.01 9.47
C GLY A 79 2.80 -19.94 10.94
N VAL A 80 3.28 -18.95 11.69
CA VAL A 80 3.01 -18.78 13.13
C VAL A 80 2.37 -17.45 13.40
N ARG A 81 1.26 -17.43 14.13
CA ARG A 81 0.53 -16.22 14.50
C ARG A 81 0.86 -15.78 15.91
N ALA A 82 1.26 -14.52 16.07
CA ALA A 82 1.21 -13.87 17.37
C ALA A 82 -0.25 -13.64 17.77
N THR A 83 -0.64 -14.18 18.91
CA THR A 83 -2.03 -14.13 19.42
C THR A 83 -2.22 -13.11 20.50
N ARG A 84 -1.16 -12.77 21.24
CA ARG A 84 -1.20 -11.78 22.31
C ARG A 84 0.14 -11.12 22.55
N VAL A 85 0.11 -9.85 22.88
CA VAL A 85 1.26 -9.10 23.40
C VAL A 85 0.96 -8.72 24.86
N VAL A 86 1.89 -8.99 25.75
CA VAL A 86 1.79 -8.67 27.21
C VAL A 86 2.91 -7.69 27.55
N PRO A 87 2.70 -6.37 27.42
CA PRO A 87 3.76 -5.36 27.55
C PRO A 87 4.49 -5.40 28.90
N ASP A 88 3.75 -5.48 29.99
CA ASP A 88 4.32 -5.50 31.37
C ASP A 88 5.26 -6.69 31.63
N LYS A 89 5.10 -7.77 30.87
CA LYS A 89 5.94 -8.97 30.96
C LYS A 89 6.95 -9.09 29.82
N ARG A 90 6.94 -8.12 28.89
CA ARG A 90 7.75 -8.15 27.66
C ARG A 90 7.65 -9.50 26.94
N ARG A 91 6.40 -9.96 26.70
CA ARG A 91 6.11 -11.28 26.16
C ARG A 91 5.16 -11.23 24.99
N VAL A 92 5.39 -12.10 24.00
CA VAL A 92 4.50 -12.40 22.89
C VAL A 92 4.05 -13.86 23.00
N GLU A 93 2.75 -14.11 22.92
CA GLU A 93 2.16 -15.45 22.88
C GLU A 93 1.85 -15.83 21.42
N LEU A 94 2.14 -17.09 21.05
CA LEU A 94 1.94 -17.61 19.70
C LEU A 94 0.81 -18.67 19.67
N ASP A 95 0.24 -18.89 18.49
CA ASP A 95 -0.86 -19.87 18.29
C ASP A 95 -0.43 -21.33 18.39
N ASP A 96 0.87 -21.62 18.29
CA ASP A 96 1.45 -22.94 18.51
C ASP A 96 1.79 -23.23 19.99
N GLY A 97 1.43 -22.30 20.89
CA GLY A 97 1.61 -22.41 22.33
C GLY A 97 2.97 -21.94 22.85
N ARG A 98 3.88 -21.50 21.98
CA ARG A 98 5.15 -20.88 22.41
C ARG A 98 4.90 -19.49 22.98
N GLU A 99 5.78 -19.10 23.90
CA GLU A 99 5.91 -17.76 24.43
C GLU A 99 7.31 -17.23 24.16
N LEU A 100 7.42 -16.04 23.60
CA LEU A 100 8.68 -15.38 23.28
C LEU A 100 8.87 -14.14 24.16
N GLY A 101 10.03 -14.04 24.82
CA GLY A 101 10.44 -12.83 25.55
C GLY A 101 11.13 -11.84 24.60
N TYR A 102 10.96 -10.53 24.84
CA TYR A 102 11.64 -9.49 24.05
C TYR A 102 12.21 -8.37 24.93
N GLU A 103 13.26 -7.70 24.43
CA GLU A 103 13.67 -6.40 24.95
C GLU A 103 12.99 -5.27 24.17
N LYS A 104 12.88 -5.41 22.84
CA LYS A 104 12.20 -4.47 21.94
C LYS A 104 11.27 -5.22 20.99
N LEU A 105 10.09 -4.65 20.76
CA LEU A 105 9.07 -5.24 19.90
C LEU A 105 8.66 -4.26 18.80
N LEU A 106 8.54 -4.74 17.56
CA LEU A 106 7.95 -4.01 16.46
C LEU A 106 6.62 -4.66 16.04
N LEU A 107 5.56 -3.88 15.99
CA LEU A 107 4.31 -4.22 15.35
C LEU A 107 4.33 -3.70 13.91
N ALA A 108 4.40 -4.61 12.94
CA ALA A 108 4.39 -4.34 11.50
C ALA A 108 3.34 -5.21 10.77
N THR A 109 2.19 -5.41 11.42
CA THR A 109 1.14 -6.35 11.03
C THR A 109 0.35 -5.94 9.79
N GLY A 110 0.50 -4.70 9.33
CA GLY A 110 -0.12 -4.19 8.11
C GLY A 110 -1.65 -4.26 8.13
N GLY A 111 -2.24 -4.79 7.06
CA GLY A 111 -3.68 -4.95 6.94
C GLY A 111 -4.05 -6.14 6.08
N ARG A 112 -5.32 -6.54 6.16
CA ARG A 112 -5.96 -7.56 5.32
C ARG A 112 -6.89 -6.91 4.32
N ALA A 113 -7.01 -7.48 3.12
CA ALA A 113 -7.95 -7.01 2.12
C ALA A 113 -9.39 -7.08 2.66
N TRP A 114 -10.16 -6.04 2.38
CA TRP A 114 -11.57 -6.02 2.81
C TRP A 114 -12.43 -6.79 1.82
N ARG A 115 -13.10 -7.83 2.31
CA ARG A 115 -14.12 -8.57 1.59
C ARG A 115 -15.48 -7.94 1.90
N LEU A 116 -16.19 -7.43 0.87
CA LEU A 116 -17.50 -6.82 1.05
C LEU A 116 -18.51 -7.84 1.56
N PRO A 117 -19.31 -7.49 2.57
CA PRO A 117 -20.33 -8.38 3.14
C PRO A 117 -21.61 -8.36 2.28
N LEU A 118 -21.53 -8.87 1.05
CA LEU A 118 -22.67 -8.98 0.14
C LEU A 118 -23.02 -10.48 -0.06
N PRO A 119 -24.27 -10.81 -0.40
CA PRO A 119 -24.68 -12.19 -0.67
C PRO A 119 -23.80 -12.82 -1.76
N GLY A 120 -23.34 -14.05 -1.54
CA GLY A 120 -22.48 -14.80 -2.45
C GLY A 120 -21.00 -14.39 -2.41
N ASN A 121 -20.58 -13.56 -1.45
CA ASN A 121 -19.17 -13.18 -1.32
C ASN A 121 -18.24 -14.34 -0.93
N ASP A 122 -18.77 -15.45 -0.49
CA ASP A 122 -18.08 -16.68 -0.09
C ASP A 122 -18.05 -17.77 -1.17
N LEU A 123 -18.66 -17.51 -2.35
CA LEU A 123 -18.59 -18.41 -3.49
C LEU A 123 -17.14 -18.60 -3.95
N GLU A 124 -16.84 -19.78 -4.52
CA GLU A 124 -15.56 -20.03 -5.19
C GLU A 124 -15.35 -19.03 -6.32
N ASN A 125 -14.10 -18.65 -6.58
CA ASN A 125 -13.68 -17.60 -7.52
C ASN A 125 -14.16 -16.18 -7.18
N VAL A 126 -14.57 -15.94 -5.95
CA VAL A 126 -14.68 -14.58 -5.41
C VAL A 126 -13.43 -14.29 -4.58
N PHE A 127 -12.59 -13.40 -5.06
CA PHE A 127 -11.26 -13.14 -4.52
C PHE A 127 -11.13 -11.74 -3.90
N THR A 128 -10.19 -11.62 -3.02
CA THR A 128 -9.49 -10.37 -2.66
C THR A 128 -8.02 -10.57 -3.01
N LEU A 129 -7.24 -9.50 -3.13
CA LEU A 129 -5.80 -9.61 -3.39
C LEU A 129 -5.00 -8.99 -2.25
N ARG A 130 -4.22 -9.82 -1.57
CA ARG A 130 -3.27 -9.39 -0.55
C ARG A 130 -2.04 -10.28 -0.45
N THR A 131 -2.18 -11.60 -0.63
CA THR A 131 -1.10 -12.58 -0.45
C THR A 131 -0.62 -13.16 -1.78
N ILE A 132 0.49 -13.87 -1.73
CA ILE A 132 1.03 -14.62 -2.87
C ILE A 132 -0.03 -15.63 -3.37
N GLU A 133 -0.64 -16.36 -2.45
CA GLU A 133 -1.67 -17.36 -2.77
C GLU A 133 -2.92 -16.73 -3.39
N ASP A 134 -3.28 -15.50 -2.96
CA ASP A 134 -4.39 -14.77 -3.60
C ASP A 134 -4.07 -14.48 -5.07
N SER A 135 -2.85 -14.00 -5.35
CA SER A 135 -2.40 -13.71 -6.71
C SER A 135 -2.38 -14.97 -7.59
N GLU A 136 -1.89 -16.08 -7.06
CA GLU A 136 -1.85 -17.37 -7.77
C GLU A 136 -3.25 -17.87 -8.09
N ARG A 137 -4.16 -17.87 -7.14
CA ARG A 137 -5.56 -18.29 -7.36
C ARG A 137 -6.29 -17.41 -8.37
N ILE A 138 -6.06 -16.10 -8.35
CA ILE A 138 -6.63 -15.19 -9.34
C ILE A 138 -6.07 -15.50 -10.73
N ARG A 139 -4.76 -15.73 -10.85
CA ARG A 139 -4.10 -16.11 -12.13
C ARG A 139 -4.63 -17.42 -12.66
N GLU A 140 -4.81 -18.44 -11.82
CA GLU A 140 -5.36 -19.74 -12.18
C GLU A 140 -6.80 -19.68 -12.70
N ALA A 141 -7.61 -18.76 -12.15
CA ALA A 141 -8.99 -18.55 -12.57
C ALA A 141 -9.14 -17.65 -13.82
N ALA A 142 -8.08 -16.93 -14.20
CA ALA A 142 -8.08 -15.96 -15.28
C ALA A 142 -7.55 -16.57 -16.59
N GLY A 143 -7.84 -15.92 -17.72
CA GLY A 143 -7.29 -16.27 -19.03
C GLY A 143 -8.27 -16.04 -20.18
N GLU A 144 -7.90 -16.48 -21.38
CA GLU A 144 -8.76 -16.39 -22.56
C GLU A 144 -10.08 -17.14 -22.34
N GLY A 145 -11.18 -16.51 -22.75
CA GLY A 145 -12.53 -17.07 -22.60
C GLY A 145 -13.15 -16.89 -21.23
N THR A 146 -12.45 -16.31 -20.25
CA THR A 146 -13.02 -15.99 -18.93
C THR A 146 -13.42 -14.51 -18.84
N HIS A 147 -14.41 -14.21 -17.98
CA HIS A 147 -14.90 -12.87 -17.69
C HIS A 147 -14.73 -12.53 -16.20
N ALA A 148 -13.90 -11.55 -15.91
CA ALA A 148 -13.64 -11.03 -14.57
C ALA A 148 -14.48 -9.78 -14.26
N LEU A 149 -15.12 -9.76 -13.09
CA LEU A 149 -15.69 -8.56 -12.50
C LEU A 149 -14.71 -7.99 -11.46
N ILE A 150 -14.24 -6.78 -11.67
CA ILE A 150 -13.41 -6.05 -10.71
C ILE A 150 -14.28 -5.04 -9.97
N MET A 151 -14.36 -5.20 -8.66
CA MET A 151 -15.08 -4.30 -7.77
C MET A 151 -14.09 -3.34 -7.11
N GLY A 152 -14.05 -2.10 -7.60
CA GLY A 152 -13.17 -1.04 -7.10
C GLY A 152 -12.42 -0.30 -8.20
N GLY A 153 -12.44 1.04 -8.15
CA GLY A 153 -11.74 1.96 -9.07
C GLY A 153 -10.47 2.59 -8.47
N SER A 154 -9.91 2.00 -7.41
CA SER A 154 -8.66 2.41 -6.75
C SER A 154 -7.46 1.63 -7.31
N PHE A 155 -6.26 1.83 -6.75
CA PHE A 155 -5.00 1.24 -7.26
C PHE A 155 -5.09 -0.25 -7.53
N ILE A 156 -5.43 -1.07 -6.54
CA ILE A 156 -5.47 -2.53 -6.70
C ILE A 156 -6.49 -2.95 -7.76
N GLY A 157 -7.70 -2.34 -7.74
CA GLY A 157 -8.71 -2.63 -8.78
C GLY A 157 -8.19 -2.30 -10.18
N CYS A 158 -7.55 -1.14 -10.35
CA CYS A 158 -6.97 -0.73 -11.62
C CYS A 158 -5.82 -1.66 -12.06
N GLU A 159 -4.87 -1.95 -11.18
CA GLU A 159 -3.72 -2.82 -11.48
C GLU A 159 -4.14 -4.24 -11.83
N VAL A 160 -5.07 -4.83 -11.06
CA VAL A 160 -5.62 -6.17 -11.36
C VAL A 160 -6.37 -6.18 -12.68
N ALA A 161 -7.22 -5.18 -12.95
CA ALA A 161 -7.93 -5.08 -14.22
C ALA A 161 -6.97 -5.00 -15.41
N ALA A 162 -5.90 -4.20 -15.29
CA ALA A 162 -4.88 -4.09 -16.32
C ALA A 162 -4.13 -5.42 -16.52
N SER A 163 -3.75 -6.11 -15.44
CA SER A 163 -3.03 -7.39 -15.50
C SER A 163 -3.90 -8.50 -16.08
N LEU A 164 -5.15 -8.63 -15.65
CA LEU A 164 -6.08 -9.64 -16.17
C LEU A 164 -6.39 -9.40 -17.66
N ARG A 165 -6.53 -8.13 -18.07
CA ARG A 165 -6.73 -7.82 -19.47
C ARG A 165 -5.54 -8.24 -20.33
N GLN A 166 -4.31 -8.08 -19.84
CA GLN A 166 -3.09 -8.55 -20.51
C GLN A 166 -2.99 -10.08 -20.59
N LEU A 167 -3.59 -10.80 -19.64
CA LEU A 167 -3.74 -12.27 -19.68
C LEU A 167 -4.83 -12.76 -20.66
N GLY A 168 -5.51 -11.84 -21.39
CA GLY A 168 -6.58 -12.19 -22.32
C GLY A 168 -7.97 -12.33 -21.69
N THR A 169 -8.11 -12.12 -20.38
CA THR A 169 -9.39 -12.14 -19.67
C THR A 169 -10.27 -10.98 -20.13
N GLN A 170 -11.56 -11.23 -20.35
CA GLN A 170 -12.55 -10.15 -20.49
C GLN A 170 -12.76 -9.49 -19.14
N VAL A 171 -12.65 -8.15 -19.06
CA VAL A 171 -12.71 -7.44 -17.77
C VAL A 171 -13.81 -6.41 -17.77
N THR A 172 -14.63 -6.46 -16.70
CA THR A 172 -15.59 -5.42 -16.35
C THR A 172 -15.21 -4.84 -14.99
N MET A 173 -15.10 -3.50 -14.89
CA MET A 173 -14.87 -2.76 -13.64
C MET A 173 -16.11 -2.01 -13.21
N ILE A 174 -16.47 -2.11 -11.92
CA ILE A 174 -17.52 -1.34 -11.28
C ILE A 174 -17.01 -0.66 -10.01
N PHE A 175 -17.47 0.53 -9.74
CA PHE A 175 -17.16 1.26 -8.49
C PHE A 175 -18.15 2.41 -8.26
N PRO A 176 -18.42 2.80 -6.99
CA PRO A 176 -19.41 3.83 -6.66
C PRO A 176 -18.99 5.25 -7.05
N GLY A 177 -17.67 5.49 -7.17
CA GLY A 177 -17.13 6.80 -7.55
C GLY A 177 -17.41 7.19 -8.98
N SER A 178 -17.17 8.45 -9.33
CA SER A 178 -17.43 9.02 -10.65
C SER A 178 -16.29 8.73 -11.65
N ARG A 179 -15.08 8.41 -11.19
CA ARG A 179 -13.88 8.17 -12.02
C ARG A 179 -12.87 7.25 -11.35
N LEU A 180 -11.99 6.70 -12.16
CA LEU A 180 -10.85 5.90 -11.66
C LEU A 180 -9.91 6.78 -10.84
N LEU A 181 -9.35 6.21 -9.77
CA LEU A 181 -8.43 6.88 -8.83
C LEU A 181 -8.97 8.23 -8.29
N GLU A 182 -10.27 8.35 -8.11
CA GLU A 182 -10.98 9.61 -7.80
C GLU A 182 -10.35 10.44 -6.69
N ARG A 183 -9.77 9.80 -5.67
CA ARG A 183 -9.13 10.48 -4.54
C ARG A 183 -7.91 11.31 -4.92
N ILE A 184 -7.19 10.90 -5.98
CA ILE A 184 -5.96 11.56 -6.41
C ILE A 184 -6.03 12.10 -7.83
N ALA A 185 -7.00 11.65 -8.65
CA ALA A 185 -7.09 12.03 -10.05
C ALA A 185 -7.96 13.28 -10.22
N PRO A 186 -7.41 14.43 -10.65
CA PRO A 186 -8.22 15.50 -11.23
C PRO A 186 -9.04 14.98 -12.41
N VAL A 187 -10.11 15.68 -12.77
CA VAL A 187 -11.05 15.24 -13.83
C VAL A 187 -10.30 14.82 -15.11
N ALA A 188 -9.40 15.65 -15.60
CA ALA A 188 -8.67 15.37 -16.83
C ALA A 188 -7.78 14.13 -16.75
N LEU A 189 -7.21 13.79 -15.58
CA LEU A 189 -6.48 12.54 -15.37
C LEU A 189 -7.43 11.35 -15.30
N GLY A 190 -8.56 11.51 -14.62
CA GLY A 190 -9.62 10.50 -14.59
C GLY A 190 -10.14 10.13 -15.97
N ASP A 191 -10.37 11.14 -16.82
CA ASP A 191 -10.80 10.97 -18.22
C ASP A 191 -9.72 10.26 -19.05
N LEU A 192 -8.46 10.62 -18.88
CA LEU A 192 -7.32 9.93 -19.52
C LEU A 192 -7.27 8.45 -19.15
N LEU A 193 -7.38 8.13 -17.87
CA LEU A 193 -7.38 6.75 -17.40
C LEU A 193 -8.61 5.99 -17.92
N PHE A 194 -9.78 6.60 -17.87
CA PHE A 194 -10.99 5.98 -18.38
C PHE A 194 -10.90 5.66 -19.89
N ALA A 195 -10.42 6.61 -20.69
CA ALA A 195 -10.17 6.39 -22.11
C ALA A 195 -9.16 5.26 -22.33
N LYS A 196 -8.05 5.26 -21.59
CA LYS A 196 -7.02 4.21 -21.67
C LYS A 196 -7.58 2.82 -21.38
N TYR A 197 -8.34 2.66 -20.29
CA TYR A 197 -8.92 1.35 -19.93
C TYR A 197 -9.89 0.84 -21.02
N ARG A 198 -10.71 1.73 -21.56
CA ARG A 198 -11.62 1.39 -22.68
C ARG A 198 -10.87 1.00 -23.95
N ASP A 199 -9.82 1.72 -24.29
CA ASP A 199 -8.98 1.42 -25.48
C ASP A 199 -8.29 0.06 -25.34
N GLU A 200 -7.94 -0.35 -24.12
CA GLU A 200 -7.42 -1.69 -23.80
C GLU A 200 -8.53 -2.76 -23.71
N GLY A 201 -9.79 -2.39 -23.94
CA GLY A 201 -10.92 -3.32 -23.97
C GLY A 201 -11.49 -3.68 -22.61
N VAL A 202 -11.29 -2.83 -21.59
CA VAL A 202 -11.92 -2.97 -20.27
C VAL A 202 -13.28 -2.26 -20.28
N ASN A 203 -14.34 -2.93 -19.86
CA ASN A 203 -15.64 -2.31 -19.64
C ASN A 203 -15.64 -1.59 -18.29
N VAL A 204 -15.76 -0.27 -18.27
CA VAL A 204 -15.71 0.51 -17.02
C VAL A 204 -17.08 1.16 -16.76
N PHE A 205 -17.68 0.89 -15.59
CA PHE A 205 -18.96 1.40 -15.14
C PHE A 205 -18.82 2.20 -13.84
N PRO A 206 -18.57 3.50 -13.91
CA PRO A 206 -18.60 4.38 -12.74
C PRO A 206 -20.01 4.49 -12.15
N GLY A 207 -20.12 4.83 -10.86
CA GLY A 207 -21.41 5.01 -10.18
C GLY A 207 -22.22 3.72 -10.05
N THR A 208 -21.56 2.54 -10.13
CA THR A 208 -22.21 1.22 -10.13
C THR A 208 -21.65 0.36 -9.02
N VAL A 209 -22.54 -0.35 -8.32
CA VAL A 209 -22.17 -1.32 -7.28
C VAL A 209 -22.81 -2.68 -7.56
N CYS A 210 -22.20 -3.74 -7.00
CA CYS A 210 -22.75 -5.08 -7.00
C CYS A 210 -23.64 -5.26 -5.76
N GLU A 211 -24.84 -5.74 -5.94
CA GLU A 211 -25.78 -6.03 -4.83
C GLU A 211 -25.64 -7.47 -4.34
N ARG A 212 -25.42 -8.41 -5.25
CA ARG A 212 -25.22 -9.83 -4.90
C ARG A 212 -24.46 -10.57 -6.00
N LEU A 213 -23.84 -11.68 -5.60
CA LEU A 213 -23.21 -12.67 -6.45
C LEU A 213 -24.03 -13.96 -6.38
N GLU A 214 -24.16 -14.63 -7.51
CA GLU A 214 -24.95 -15.88 -7.64
C GLU A 214 -24.12 -16.97 -8.31
N GLY A 215 -24.40 -18.22 -7.95
CA GLY A 215 -23.79 -19.41 -8.56
C GLY A 215 -24.06 -20.66 -7.73
N ASP A 216 -23.76 -21.82 -8.27
CA ASP A 216 -23.84 -23.11 -7.58
C ASP A 216 -22.44 -23.54 -7.12
N GLY A 217 -22.07 -23.13 -5.89
CA GLY A 217 -20.75 -23.35 -5.31
C GLY A 217 -19.67 -22.40 -5.81
N LYS A 218 -19.70 -22.00 -7.10
CA LYS A 218 -18.79 -21.08 -7.75
C LYS A 218 -19.57 -19.86 -8.28
N VAL A 219 -18.93 -18.68 -8.34
CA VAL A 219 -19.60 -17.51 -8.91
C VAL A 219 -19.86 -17.70 -10.40
N GLU A 220 -21.08 -17.37 -10.84
CA GLU A 220 -21.53 -17.45 -12.23
C GLU A 220 -22.09 -16.12 -12.71
N ARG A 221 -22.70 -15.33 -11.79
CA ARG A 221 -23.35 -14.07 -12.13
C ARG A 221 -23.21 -13.04 -11.02
N ALA A 222 -23.25 -11.78 -11.43
CA ALA A 222 -23.29 -10.62 -10.54
C ALA A 222 -24.53 -9.77 -10.88
N GLU A 223 -25.34 -9.44 -9.89
CA GLU A 223 -26.42 -8.46 -10.01
C GLU A 223 -25.93 -7.09 -9.58
N LEU A 224 -26.15 -6.11 -10.45
CA LEU A 224 -25.78 -4.72 -10.22
C LEU A 224 -27.00 -3.91 -9.72
N ASP A 225 -26.75 -2.80 -9.04
CA ASP A 225 -27.74 -1.88 -8.46
C ASP A 225 -28.75 -1.30 -9.49
N ASN A 226 -28.41 -1.33 -10.75
CA ASN A 226 -29.32 -0.94 -11.85
C ASN A 226 -30.14 -2.12 -12.41
N GLY A 227 -30.12 -3.28 -11.75
CA GLY A 227 -30.82 -4.50 -12.14
C GLY A 227 -30.18 -5.28 -13.28
N LYS A 228 -29.01 -4.87 -13.77
CA LYS A 228 -28.29 -5.61 -14.80
C LYS A 228 -27.63 -6.84 -14.20
N MET A 229 -27.80 -7.98 -14.88
CA MET A 229 -27.06 -9.22 -14.60
C MET A 229 -25.84 -9.33 -15.49
N LEU A 230 -24.70 -9.67 -14.92
CA LEU A 230 -23.47 -9.95 -15.65
C LEU A 230 -23.08 -11.40 -15.42
N ASP A 231 -22.86 -12.15 -16.49
CA ASP A 231 -22.22 -13.47 -16.42
C ASP A 231 -20.73 -13.26 -16.16
N VAL A 232 -20.20 -13.95 -15.14
CA VAL A 232 -18.81 -13.79 -14.68
C VAL A 232 -18.23 -15.13 -14.23
N ASP A 233 -16.95 -15.37 -14.48
CA ASP A 233 -16.22 -16.57 -14.07
C ASP A 233 -15.42 -16.33 -12.78
N LEU A 234 -15.06 -15.08 -12.52
CA LEU A 234 -14.35 -14.67 -11.31
C LEU A 234 -14.68 -13.23 -10.92
N VAL A 235 -14.57 -12.94 -9.64
CA VAL A 235 -14.73 -11.60 -9.07
C VAL A 235 -13.49 -11.26 -8.22
N VAL A 236 -12.95 -10.03 -8.39
CA VAL A 236 -11.88 -9.53 -7.53
C VAL A 236 -12.33 -8.24 -6.85
N MET A 237 -12.34 -8.26 -5.50
CA MET A 237 -12.71 -7.12 -4.67
C MET A 237 -11.48 -6.28 -4.31
N GLY A 238 -11.26 -5.16 -5.02
CA GLY A 238 -10.20 -4.18 -4.78
C GLY A 238 -10.72 -2.94 -4.04
N VAL A 239 -11.36 -3.12 -2.88
CA VAL A 239 -12.13 -2.09 -2.17
C VAL A 239 -11.44 -1.54 -0.91
N GLY A 240 -10.15 -1.79 -0.75
CA GLY A 240 -9.32 -1.32 0.36
C GLY A 240 -8.98 -2.41 1.37
N ILE A 241 -8.38 -1.99 2.49
CA ILE A 241 -7.93 -2.89 3.56
C ILE A 241 -8.57 -2.55 4.90
N ARG A 242 -8.53 -3.52 5.81
CA ARG A 242 -8.72 -3.33 7.26
C ARG A 242 -7.39 -3.55 7.95
N LEU A 243 -7.03 -2.64 8.85
CA LEU A 243 -5.78 -2.72 9.60
C LEU A 243 -5.80 -3.92 10.56
N ASN A 244 -4.66 -4.58 10.70
CA ASN A 244 -4.47 -5.68 11.67
C ASN A 244 -3.93 -5.10 12.97
N THR A 245 -4.78 -4.40 13.72
CA THR A 245 -4.42 -3.71 14.97
C THR A 245 -4.99 -4.38 16.21
N GLU A 246 -5.54 -5.57 16.07
CA GLU A 246 -6.13 -6.34 17.17
C GLU A 246 -5.12 -6.58 18.30
N LEU A 247 -3.89 -7.00 17.96
CA LEU A 247 -2.81 -7.18 18.95
C LEU A 247 -2.47 -5.90 19.70
N ALA A 248 -2.46 -4.76 19.00
CA ALA A 248 -2.18 -3.46 19.59
C ALA A 248 -3.30 -3.03 20.53
N ASP A 249 -4.55 -3.22 20.13
CA ASP A 249 -5.75 -2.92 20.91
C ASP A 249 -5.82 -3.74 22.21
N GLU A 250 -5.66 -5.06 22.09
CA GLU A 250 -5.67 -5.98 23.23
C GLU A 250 -4.49 -5.76 24.18
N ALA A 251 -3.36 -5.26 23.66
CA ALA A 251 -2.22 -4.86 24.47
C ALA A 251 -2.40 -3.49 25.14
N GLY A 252 -3.53 -2.80 24.92
CA GLY A 252 -3.82 -1.47 25.48
C GLY A 252 -3.00 -0.34 24.86
N LEU A 253 -2.48 -0.53 23.63
CA LEU A 253 -1.76 0.52 22.92
C LEU A 253 -2.73 1.55 22.33
N ALA A 254 -2.29 2.81 22.27
CA ALA A 254 -3.12 3.89 21.76
C ALA A 254 -3.41 3.74 20.25
N LEU A 255 -4.69 3.72 19.88
CA LEU A 255 -5.18 3.76 18.52
C LEU A 255 -5.92 5.06 18.25
N ASN A 256 -5.90 5.55 17.00
CA ASN A 256 -6.73 6.69 16.60
C ASN A 256 -8.16 6.22 16.21
N GLU A 257 -9.02 7.17 15.82
CA GLU A 257 -10.42 6.90 15.41
C GLU A 257 -10.53 5.95 14.21
N GLN A 258 -9.52 5.94 13.33
CA GLN A 258 -9.43 5.05 12.18
C GLN A 258 -8.80 3.69 12.53
N ARG A 259 -8.63 3.40 13.83
CA ARG A 259 -8.01 2.17 14.34
C ARG A 259 -6.53 2.00 13.97
N ALA A 260 -5.83 3.08 13.59
CA ALA A 260 -4.40 3.04 13.33
C ALA A 260 -3.59 3.18 14.64
N LEU A 261 -2.48 2.47 14.73
CA LEU A 261 -1.56 2.50 15.87
C LEU A 261 -0.87 3.86 15.94
N ILE A 262 -1.12 4.59 17.02
CA ILE A 262 -0.48 5.89 17.26
C ILE A 262 0.98 5.68 17.65
N VAL A 263 1.88 6.32 16.89
CA VAL A 263 3.31 6.33 17.19
C VAL A 263 3.85 7.77 17.28
N ASP A 264 4.97 7.96 17.96
CA ASP A 264 5.69 9.22 18.00
C ASP A 264 6.62 9.41 16.78
N GLU A 265 7.41 10.47 16.76
CA GLU A 265 8.33 10.74 15.66
C GLU A 265 9.47 9.72 15.54
N GLN A 266 9.78 8.97 16.61
CA GLN A 266 10.72 7.85 16.58
C GLN A 266 10.04 6.50 16.29
N LEU A 267 8.75 6.50 15.94
CA LEU A 267 7.92 5.31 15.70
C LEU A 267 7.68 4.46 16.96
N ARG A 268 7.79 5.03 18.17
CA ARG A 268 7.47 4.39 19.44
C ARG A 268 5.97 4.49 19.71
N THR A 269 5.39 3.45 20.26
CA THR A 269 3.98 3.42 20.71
C THR A 269 3.79 4.07 22.09
N SER A 270 2.57 4.01 22.61
CA SER A 270 2.26 4.45 23.98
C SER A 270 2.88 3.57 25.08
N ALA A 271 3.36 2.36 24.74
CA ALA A 271 4.04 1.50 25.69
C ALA A 271 5.57 1.55 25.49
N PRO A 272 6.35 1.48 26.54
CA PRO A 272 7.81 1.41 26.45
C PRO A 272 8.26 0.20 25.63
N ASP A 273 9.35 0.37 24.86
CA ASP A 273 10.00 -0.71 24.14
C ASP A 273 9.18 -1.35 23.00
N ILE A 274 7.99 -0.78 22.67
CA ILE A 274 7.14 -1.22 21.57
C ILE A 274 7.07 -0.14 20.49
N TYR A 275 7.32 -0.56 19.25
CA TYR A 275 7.35 0.29 18.05
C TYR A 275 6.27 -0.11 17.07
N GLY A 276 5.92 0.78 16.14
CA GLY A 276 4.97 0.50 15.06
C GLY A 276 5.49 1.01 13.72
N ALA A 277 5.31 0.24 12.63
CA ALA A 277 5.72 0.63 11.29
C ALA A 277 4.80 0.06 10.19
N GLY A 278 4.81 0.70 9.03
CA GLY A 278 4.02 0.32 7.86
C GLY A 278 2.56 0.78 7.95
N ASP A 279 1.68 0.09 7.26
CA ASP A 279 0.28 0.50 7.04
C ASP A 279 -0.49 0.79 8.33
N ILE A 280 -0.13 0.14 9.44
CA ILE A 280 -0.80 0.32 10.74
C ILE A 280 -0.38 1.59 11.47
N ALA A 281 0.80 2.16 11.16
CA ALA A 281 1.38 3.24 11.95
C ALA A 281 0.82 4.61 11.55
N ALA A 282 0.38 5.38 12.54
CA ALA A 282 -0.01 6.77 12.39
C ALA A 282 1.00 7.65 13.12
N TRP A 283 1.85 8.36 12.36
CA TRP A 283 2.97 9.15 12.87
C TRP A 283 2.73 10.66 12.72
N PRO A 284 3.31 11.52 13.58
CA PRO A 284 3.29 12.96 13.37
C PRO A 284 4.25 13.34 12.24
N ASP A 285 3.69 13.82 11.12
CA ASP A 285 4.49 14.23 9.96
C ASP A 285 4.94 15.69 10.10
N PRO A 286 6.27 15.98 10.07
CA PRO A 286 6.76 17.33 10.27
C PRO A 286 6.53 18.27 9.07
N THR A 287 6.33 17.73 7.86
CA THR A 287 6.08 18.52 6.65
C THR A 287 4.67 19.09 6.65
N PHE A 288 3.69 18.27 7.02
CA PHE A 288 2.28 18.66 6.98
C PHE A 288 1.76 19.15 8.33
N GLY A 289 2.50 18.94 9.42
CA GLY A 289 2.12 19.36 10.78
C GLY A 289 0.93 18.58 11.34
N GLU A 290 0.62 17.44 10.77
CA GLU A 290 -0.49 16.57 11.16
C GLU A 290 -0.05 15.11 11.31
N ARG A 291 -0.94 14.27 11.83
CA ARG A 291 -0.69 12.84 11.93
C ARG A 291 -1.12 12.14 10.66
N LEU A 292 -0.16 11.54 9.96
CA LEU A 292 -0.40 10.79 8.75
C LEU A 292 -0.44 9.28 9.01
N ARG A 293 -1.21 8.57 8.20
CA ARG A 293 -1.16 7.13 7.97
C ARG A 293 -1.22 6.88 6.46
N VAL A 294 -0.27 6.16 5.94
CA VAL A 294 -0.08 5.97 4.49
C VAL A 294 0.21 4.50 4.20
N GLU A 295 -0.58 3.90 3.30
CA GLU A 295 -0.51 2.49 2.88
C GLU A 295 0.36 2.35 1.62
N HIS A 296 1.63 2.81 1.67
CA HIS A 296 2.50 2.79 0.50
C HIS A 296 3.80 2.04 0.74
N TRP A 297 4.29 1.41 -0.31
CA TRP A 297 5.50 0.60 -0.31
C TRP A 297 6.71 1.36 0.27
N ASP A 298 7.00 2.59 -0.19
CA ASP A 298 8.16 3.35 0.28
C ASP A 298 8.05 3.78 1.75
N VAL A 299 6.83 4.09 2.22
CA VAL A 299 6.58 4.41 3.63
C VAL A 299 6.85 3.19 4.50
N ALA A 300 6.31 2.02 4.13
CA ALA A 300 6.56 0.77 4.86
C ALA A 300 8.05 0.42 4.90
N ARG A 301 8.74 0.54 3.76
CA ARG A 301 10.18 0.32 3.62
C ARG A 301 11.02 1.23 4.53
N ARG A 302 10.74 2.54 4.49
CA ARG A 302 11.48 3.54 5.26
C ARG A 302 11.15 3.50 6.73
N GLN A 303 9.87 3.32 7.09
CA GLN A 303 9.47 3.18 8.50
C GLN A 303 10.04 1.90 9.11
N GLY A 304 9.98 0.77 8.40
CA GLY A 304 10.59 -0.49 8.88
C GLY A 304 12.06 -0.31 9.23
N ARG A 305 12.86 0.22 8.29
CA ARG A 305 14.28 0.47 8.52
C ARG A 305 14.52 1.46 9.66
N ARG A 306 13.74 2.55 9.74
CA ARG A 306 13.86 3.54 10.82
C ARG A 306 13.49 2.96 12.17
N ALA A 307 12.39 2.21 12.25
CA ALA A 307 11.97 1.54 13.48
C ALA A 307 13.05 0.55 13.96
N GLY A 308 13.62 -0.26 13.05
CA GLY A 308 14.72 -1.17 13.41
C GLY A 308 15.93 -0.45 13.98
N ARG A 309 16.38 0.65 13.37
CA ARG A 309 17.49 1.47 13.89
C ARG A 309 17.17 2.08 15.25
N ASN A 310 15.93 2.56 15.43
CA ASN A 310 15.50 3.15 16.69
C ASN A 310 15.35 2.10 17.80
N MET A 311 14.88 0.90 17.49
CA MET A 311 14.89 -0.24 18.42
C MET A 311 16.31 -0.58 18.89
N ALA A 312 17.29 -0.43 17.99
CA ALA A 312 18.70 -0.66 18.30
C ALA A 312 19.40 0.53 18.99
N GLY A 313 18.68 1.63 19.25
CA GLY A 313 19.17 2.75 20.09
C GLY A 313 19.56 4.02 19.34
N GLU A 314 19.22 4.18 18.05
CA GLU A 314 19.58 5.40 17.31
C GLU A 314 18.76 6.64 17.70
N GLU A 315 17.48 6.46 18.04
CA GLU A 315 16.54 7.52 18.48
C GLU A 315 16.36 8.71 17.52
N VAL A 316 16.27 8.43 16.21
CA VAL A 316 16.13 9.45 15.15
C VAL A 316 14.70 9.53 14.65
N ALA A 317 14.19 10.76 14.51
CA ALA A 317 12.85 11.02 14.00
C ALA A 317 12.66 10.56 12.54
N TYR A 318 11.49 10.01 12.23
CA TYR A 318 11.05 9.70 10.87
C TYR A 318 10.52 10.99 10.21
N LYS A 319 11.15 11.40 9.10
CA LYS A 319 10.86 12.66 8.39
C LYS A 319 10.78 12.48 6.88
N ALA A 320 10.55 11.26 6.40
CA ALA A 320 10.52 11.01 4.97
C ALA A 320 9.22 11.55 4.36
N LEU A 321 9.33 12.31 3.27
CA LEU A 321 8.19 12.71 2.47
C LEU A 321 7.52 11.44 1.91
N PRO A 322 6.19 11.25 2.07
CA PRO A 322 5.48 10.13 1.47
C PRO A 322 5.70 10.06 -0.04
N TYR A 323 5.96 8.88 -0.54
CA TYR A 323 6.16 8.60 -1.95
C TYR A 323 5.47 7.29 -2.33
N PHE A 324 4.86 7.26 -3.50
CA PHE A 324 4.42 6.02 -4.13
C PHE A 324 4.44 6.13 -5.65
N PHE A 325 4.33 4.98 -6.28
CA PHE A 325 4.20 4.85 -7.72
C PHE A 325 3.09 3.84 -8.06
N SER A 326 2.58 3.90 -9.27
CA SER A 326 1.70 2.86 -9.82
C SER A 326 1.93 2.74 -11.31
N ASP A 327 1.83 1.51 -11.80
CA ASP A 327 1.93 1.16 -13.22
C ASP A 327 0.59 0.58 -13.67
N LEU A 328 -0.02 1.23 -14.66
CA LEU A 328 -1.32 0.88 -15.23
C LEU A 328 -1.15 0.69 -16.74
N PHE A 329 -1.10 -0.56 -17.21
CA PHE A 329 -0.66 -0.89 -18.56
C PHE A 329 0.77 -0.34 -18.81
N HIS A 330 0.92 0.62 -19.72
CA HIS A 330 2.20 1.30 -20.00
C HIS A 330 2.29 2.70 -19.33
N LEU A 331 1.28 3.08 -18.56
CA LEU A 331 1.29 4.37 -17.84
C LEU A 331 1.94 4.16 -16.48
N SER A 332 3.04 4.87 -16.23
CA SER A 332 3.72 4.88 -14.94
C SER A 332 3.68 6.27 -14.36
N PHE A 333 3.20 6.42 -13.14
CA PHE A 333 3.20 7.69 -12.44
C PHE A 333 3.78 7.58 -11.04
N GLU A 334 4.34 8.69 -10.60
CA GLU A 334 4.94 8.86 -9.29
C GLU A 334 4.19 9.96 -8.53
N VAL A 335 4.05 9.76 -7.23
CA VAL A 335 3.39 10.74 -6.36
C VAL A 335 4.26 11.00 -5.14
N TRP A 336 4.43 12.28 -4.80
CA TRP A 336 5.08 12.75 -3.58
C TRP A 336 4.12 13.61 -2.78
N GLY A 337 4.13 13.45 -1.47
CA GLY A 337 3.34 14.25 -0.54
C GLY A 337 2.07 13.58 -0.04
N ASN A 338 1.13 14.39 0.44
CA ASN A 338 -0.15 13.97 0.99
C ASN A 338 -1.31 14.43 0.09
N LEU A 339 -1.95 13.49 -0.60
CA LEU A 339 -3.10 13.75 -1.49
C LEU A 339 -4.44 13.36 -0.85
N ASN A 340 -4.52 13.28 0.47
CA ASN A 340 -5.77 12.94 1.15
C ASN A 340 -6.84 14.04 1.04
N SER A 341 -6.39 15.30 0.93
CA SER A 341 -7.22 16.49 0.72
C SER A 341 -6.52 17.44 -0.23
N TRP A 342 -7.28 18.06 -1.12
CA TRP A 342 -6.81 19.12 -2.00
C TRP A 342 -7.99 19.90 -2.59
N GLU A 343 -7.79 21.18 -2.82
CA GLU A 343 -8.82 22.11 -3.32
C GLU A 343 -8.50 22.57 -4.74
N GLU A 344 -7.22 22.79 -5.04
CA GLU A 344 -6.75 23.35 -6.30
C GLU A 344 -5.61 22.53 -6.88
N THR A 345 -5.49 22.58 -8.22
CA THR A 345 -4.35 21.95 -8.91
C THR A 345 -3.78 22.86 -9.97
N VAL A 346 -2.45 22.78 -10.13
CA VAL A 346 -1.74 23.37 -11.27
C VAL A 346 -1.19 22.23 -12.12
N VAL A 347 -1.41 22.29 -13.44
CA VAL A 347 -0.86 21.33 -14.39
C VAL A 347 0.34 21.92 -15.10
N ARG A 348 1.43 21.15 -15.16
CA ARG A 348 2.61 21.40 -15.96
C ARG A 348 2.70 20.34 -17.04
N GLY A 349 2.87 20.73 -18.30
CA GLY A 349 2.87 19.82 -19.42
C GLY A 349 1.47 19.45 -19.90
N SER A 350 1.32 18.28 -20.53
CA SER A 350 0.06 17.87 -21.16
C SER A 350 -0.26 16.41 -20.90
N PRO A 351 -1.38 16.11 -20.22
CA PRO A 351 -1.87 14.73 -20.06
C PRO A 351 -2.04 14.01 -21.40
N GLY A 352 -2.60 14.67 -22.41
CA GLY A 352 -2.83 14.09 -23.74
C GLY A 352 -1.53 13.75 -24.50
N LYS A 353 -0.38 14.29 -24.08
CA LYS A 353 0.94 13.93 -24.63
C LYS A 353 1.70 12.91 -23.77
N GLY A 354 1.11 12.45 -22.65
CA GLY A 354 1.74 11.50 -21.73
C GLY A 354 2.92 12.06 -20.93
N SER A 355 3.10 13.40 -20.89
CA SER A 355 4.15 14.06 -20.11
C SER A 355 3.56 15.24 -19.36
N PHE A 356 3.34 15.08 -18.05
CA PHE A 356 2.70 16.09 -17.22
C PHE A 356 3.03 15.90 -15.73
N ALA A 357 2.82 16.98 -14.96
CA ALA A 357 2.74 16.92 -13.49
C ALA A 357 1.53 17.73 -13.01
N TYR A 358 0.80 17.19 -12.06
CA TYR A 358 -0.20 17.90 -11.28
C TYR A 358 0.38 18.25 -9.92
N TYR A 359 0.33 19.53 -9.58
CA TYR A 359 0.70 20.08 -8.27
C TYR A 359 -0.59 20.34 -7.50
N TYR A 360 -0.73 19.73 -6.33
CA TYR A 360 -1.94 19.75 -5.51
C TYR A 360 -1.80 20.70 -4.35
N PHE A 361 -2.77 21.58 -4.17
CA PHE A 361 -2.78 22.57 -3.10
C PHE A 361 -3.98 22.38 -2.19
N ASP A 362 -3.73 22.54 -0.89
CA ASP A 362 -4.74 22.52 0.16
C ASP A 362 -4.45 23.67 1.14
N GLY A 363 -5.51 24.47 1.47
CA GLY A 363 -5.34 25.71 2.24
C GLY A 363 -4.29 26.66 1.63
N GLY A 364 -4.24 26.76 0.29
CA GLY A 364 -3.29 27.61 -0.44
C GLY A 364 -1.83 27.15 -0.37
N ARG A 365 -1.54 25.95 0.11
CA ARG A 365 -0.18 25.40 0.22
C ARG A 365 -0.02 24.10 -0.57
N LEU A 366 1.13 23.92 -1.22
CA LEU A 366 1.46 22.69 -1.95
C LEU A 366 1.49 21.50 -0.99
N VAL A 367 0.69 20.48 -1.27
CA VAL A 367 0.59 19.27 -0.45
C VAL A 367 1.11 18.03 -1.16
N GLY A 368 1.19 18.05 -2.49
CA GLY A 368 1.73 16.92 -3.22
C GLY A 368 1.86 17.18 -4.71
N VAL A 369 2.54 16.26 -5.37
CA VAL A 369 2.74 16.26 -6.83
C VAL A 369 2.52 14.85 -7.36
N LEU A 370 1.70 14.72 -8.42
CA LEU A 370 1.63 13.53 -9.26
C LEU A 370 2.34 13.82 -10.59
N SER A 371 3.28 12.98 -10.97
CA SER A 371 4.09 13.15 -12.17
C SER A 371 4.05 11.92 -13.06
N MET A 372 3.89 12.11 -14.36
CA MET A 372 3.97 11.07 -15.39
C MET A 372 4.80 11.57 -16.56
N GLY A 373 5.78 10.79 -17.01
CA GLY A 373 6.57 11.06 -18.21
C GLY A 373 7.41 12.36 -18.18
N ARG A 374 7.58 12.96 -16.99
CA ARG A 374 8.42 14.17 -16.82
C ARG A 374 9.91 13.82 -16.77
N PRO A 375 10.81 14.75 -17.17
CA PRO A 375 12.25 14.54 -17.04
C PRO A 375 12.66 14.18 -15.61
N SER A 376 13.58 13.24 -15.45
CA SER A 376 14.09 12.84 -14.13
C SER A 376 14.75 13.99 -13.35
N SER A 377 15.25 15.01 -14.05
CA SER A 377 15.79 16.25 -13.44
C SER A 377 14.74 17.03 -12.65
N GLU A 378 13.45 16.91 -12.98
CA GLU A 378 12.38 17.60 -12.25
C GLU A 378 11.99 16.90 -10.93
N ARG A 379 12.38 15.62 -10.72
CA ARG A 379 11.99 14.83 -9.53
C ARG A 379 12.41 15.47 -8.21
N LYS A 380 13.68 15.87 -8.10
CA LYS A 380 14.20 16.49 -6.88
C LYS A 380 13.57 17.86 -6.62
N PRO A 381 13.52 18.79 -7.59
CA PRO A 381 12.79 20.05 -7.44
C PRO A 381 11.34 19.87 -6.98
N MET A 382 10.57 18.96 -7.58
CA MET A 382 9.20 18.67 -7.17
C MET A 382 9.11 18.30 -5.69
N GLN A 383 9.99 17.42 -5.21
CA GLN A 383 10.04 17.01 -3.81
C GLN A 383 10.37 18.16 -2.87
N GLU A 384 11.34 19.02 -3.24
CA GLU A 384 11.73 20.17 -2.40
C GLU A 384 10.59 21.21 -2.32
N LEU A 385 9.89 21.47 -3.42
CA LEU A 385 8.70 22.34 -3.43
C LEU A 385 7.59 21.80 -2.50
N VAL A 386 7.32 20.48 -2.52
CA VAL A 386 6.35 19.87 -1.60
C VAL A 386 6.81 20.00 -0.14
N LYS A 387 8.07 19.70 0.17
CA LYS A 387 8.62 19.84 1.52
C LYS A 387 8.56 21.28 2.05
N ALA A 388 8.79 22.26 1.17
CA ALA A 388 8.68 23.67 1.49
C ALA A 388 7.23 24.14 1.64
N ARG A 389 6.24 23.33 1.19
CA ARG A 389 4.83 23.70 1.17
C ARG A 389 4.61 25.09 0.57
N VAL A 390 5.18 25.28 -0.62
CA VAL A 390 5.18 26.59 -1.31
C VAL A 390 3.75 27.12 -1.48
N PRO A 391 3.54 28.48 -1.35
CA PRO A 391 2.22 29.07 -1.46
C PRO A 391 1.75 29.10 -2.93
N TYR A 392 0.44 28.86 -3.14
CA TYR A 392 -0.19 28.83 -4.48
C TYR A 392 0.03 30.13 -5.25
N ASP A 393 -0.26 31.27 -4.63
CA ASP A 393 -0.22 32.57 -5.27
C ASP A 393 1.17 32.94 -5.80
N ASP A 394 2.23 32.45 -5.14
CA ASP A 394 3.61 32.76 -5.51
C ASP A 394 4.12 31.89 -6.67
N VAL A 395 3.61 30.66 -6.81
CA VAL A 395 4.22 29.65 -7.70
C VAL A 395 3.33 29.15 -8.83
N ALA A 396 2.01 29.31 -8.78
CA ALA A 396 1.09 28.68 -9.72
C ALA A 396 1.43 28.98 -11.20
N ALA A 397 1.71 30.23 -11.54
CA ALA A 397 2.07 30.62 -12.90
C ALA A 397 3.44 30.05 -13.32
N GLN A 398 4.42 30.01 -12.40
CA GLN A 398 5.75 29.46 -12.64
C GLN A 398 5.71 27.94 -12.83
N LEU A 399 4.90 27.23 -12.05
CA LEU A 399 4.71 25.79 -12.17
C LEU A 399 4.06 25.39 -13.50
N ALA A 400 3.08 26.17 -13.97
CA ALA A 400 2.38 25.90 -15.23
C ALA A 400 3.25 26.12 -16.47
N ASP A 401 4.26 26.99 -16.39
CA ASP A 401 5.13 27.35 -17.50
C ASP A 401 6.30 26.37 -17.63
N GLU A 402 6.28 25.52 -18.68
CA GLU A 402 7.34 24.53 -18.94
C GLU A 402 8.71 25.16 -19.28
N SER A 403 8.76 26.44 -19.63
CA SER A 403 10.01 27.15 -19.87
C SER A 403 10.74 27.56 -18.57
N VAL A 404 10.03 27.58 -17.45
CA VAL A 404 10.61 27.91 -16.14
C VAL A 404 11.27 26.65 -15.57
N ASP A 405 12.53 26.75 -15.18
CA ASP A 405 13.26 25.71 -14.49
C ASP A 405 12.75 25.59 -13.04
N LEU A 406 12.33 24.39 -12.65
CA LEU A 406 11.77 24.16 -11.31
C LEU A 406 12.77 24.47 -10.17
N ASP A 407 14.08 24.34 -10.41
CA ASP A 407 15.12 24.70 -9.45
C ASP A 407 15.24 26.22 -9.23
N ARG A 408 14.60 27.03 -10.09
CA ARG A 408 14.64 28.49 -10.04
C ARG A 408 13.35 29.14 -9.57
N ILE A 409 12.36 28.33 -9.20
CA ILE A 409 11.10 28.82 -8.64
C ILE A 409 11.39 29.55 -7.33
N THR A 410 10.89 30.78 -7.24
CA THR A 410 11.02 31.64 -6.06
C THR A 410 9.67 31.75 -5.34
N TYR A 411 9.69 31.66 -4.01
CA TYR A 411 8.49 31.67 -3.14
C TYR A 411 8.79 32.23 -1.76
#